data_b8eee9d4b97bd8e49c065c18245d71a1
#
_entry.id   b8eee9d4b97bd8e49c065c18245d71a1
#
_cell.length_a   1.000
_cell.length_b   1.000
_cell.length_c   1.000
_cell.angle_alpha   90.00
_cell.angle_beta   90.00
_cell.angle_gamma   90.00
#
_symmetry.space_group_name_H-M   'P 1'
#
loop_
_entity.id
_entity.type
_entity.pdbx_description
1 polymer ?
#
loop_
_entity_poly.entity_id
_entity_poly.type
_entity_poly.pdbx_seq_one_letter_code
_entity_poly.pdbx_strand_id
1 'polypeptide(L)'
;MSNYHLRTPPQDNAAGPGTNRYRNTYTASDNSGFIVKAERSVGNGYWRFGVDGHYSNHIALIQNPNNRFFFVDNFKDAEKNLTGVFIERNIALSEITGLDLGIRHNQVRMNSAAVAANYNPSNLPAGGPFMINNMARTLANQFNAMDRSQTDHNTDWFARFSIDPGYDVIWYAGAARKTRSPSYQERYLWSPASSTGGLADGKNYIGNPALKPEIAHEAELGFDLDRGAFSAYPRIFYKDVSDFIQGIPSTNAVANSFAQMLANMGMGTPNPLQFSNVDAEYYGFDMDARYEINSQFALRAVMSMVRAKRKDINDNLYRISPDNMILALDYQGDGWSGSLESVTYARQDRVSATNLEAETAGYSLLNLSSSIRARTNLEFGIGINNLLDKDYEDHLAGYNRAMNPDIALDQRLPGLGRNIYGRMMWYF
;
A
#
# COMPACT_ATOMS: atom_id res chain seq x y z
N MET A 1 2.87 5.40 20.63
CA MET A 1 2.39 4.09 21.12
C MET A 1 0.93 3.94 20.74
N SER A 2 0.60 3.05 19.84
CA SER A 2 -0.79 2.75 19.47
C SER A 2 -1.12 1.35 20.00
N ASN A 3 -2.00 1.28 21.00
CA ASN A 3 -2.54 0.03 21.52
C ASN A 3 -3.75 -0.36 20.67
N TYR A 4 -3.62 -1.33 19.79
CA TYR A 4 -4.75 -1.92 19.09
C TYR A 4 -5.31 -3.08 19.92
N HIS A 5 -6.50 -2.88 20.48
CA HIS A 5 -7.27 -3.96 21.08
C HIS A 5 -8.10 -4.64 20.00
N LEU A 6 -7.64 -5.73 19.44
CA LEU A 6 -8.52 -6.65 18.73
C LEU A 6 -9.41 -7.35 19.75
N ARG A 7 -10.56 -6.75 20.06
CA ARG A 7 -11.64 -7.45 20.74
C ARG A 7 -12.28 -8.39 19.72
N THR A 8 -11.95 -9.67 19.77
CA THR A 8 -12.94 -10.65 19.35
C THR A 8 -14.04 -10.59 20.41
N PRO A 9 -15.32 -10.32 20.04
CA PRO A 9 -16.41 -10.34 21.00
C PRO A 9 -16.37 -11.67 21.75
N PRO A 10 -16.67 -11.69 23.05
CA PRO A 10 -16.88 -12.95 23.74
C PRO A 10 -17.96 -13.68 22.94
N GLN A 11 -17.64 -14.82 22.37
CA GLN A 11 -18.67 -15.74 21.93
C GLN A 11 -19.35 -16.18 23.22
N ASP A 12 -20.53 -15.62 23.45
CA ASP A 12 -21.38 -16.04 24.52
C ASP A 12 -21.61 -17.54 24.34
N ASN A 13 -20.94 -18.32 25.20
CA ASN A 13 -21.37 -19.59 25.75
C ASN A 13 -21.54 -20.84 24.86
N ALA A 14 -21.16 -20.88 23.59
CA ALA A 14 -21.18 -22.13 22.83
C ALA A 14 -19.90 -22.98 22.96
N ALA A 15 -18.80 -22.42 23.43
CA ALA A 15 -17.57 -23.14 23.75
C ALA A 15 -17.33 -23.00 25.25
N GLY A 16 -17.20 -24.10 25.95
CA GLY A 16 -17.12 -24.21 27.41
C GLY A 16 -16.11 -23.26 28.08
N PRO A 17 -16.12 -23.17 29.42
CA PRO A 17 -15.31 -22.23 30.16
C PRO A 17 -13.82 -22.43 29.84
N GLY A 18 -13.18 -21.42 29.21
CA GLY A 18 -11.74 -21.44 28.97
C GLY A 18 -11.25 -21.02 27.58
N THR A 19 -12.12 -20.74 26.61
CA THR A 19 -11.67 -20.25 25.29
C THR A 19 -11.51 -18.74 25.29
N ASN A 20 -10.60 -18.24 26.11
CA ASN A 20 -10.25 -16.83 26.10
C ASN A 20 -9.34 -16.52 24.89
N ARG A 21 -9.93 -15.97 23.81
CA ARG A 21 -9.26 -15.65 22.56
C ARG A 21 -8.76 -14.20 22.49
N TYR A 22 -8.69 -13.48 23.61
CA TYR A 22 -8.18 -12.13 23.61
C TYR A 22 -6.73 -12.08 23.11
N ARG A 23 -6.45 -11.13 22.25
CA ARG A 23 -5.10 -10.83 21.77
C ARG A 23 -4.88 -9.33 21.89
N ASN A 24 -3.87 -8.96 22.64
CA ASN A 24 -3.32 -7.62 22.66
C ASN A 24 -2.06 -7.62 21.81
N THR A 25 -1.99 -6.72 20.85
CA THR A 25 -0.77 -6.46 20.12
C THR A 25 -0.15 -5.17 20.65
N TYR A 26 1.00 -5.29 21.27
CA TYR A 26 1.86 -4.16 21.59
C TYR A 26 2.78 -3.90 20.42
N THR A 27 2.77 -2.67 19.88
CA THR A 27 3.67 -2.25 18.81
C THR A 27 4.43 -1.01 19.25
N ALA A 28 5.72 -0.98 18.96
CA ALA A 28 6.55 0.21 19.08
C ALA A 28 7.34 0.40 17.79
N SER A 29 7.53 1.66 17.41
CA SER A 29 8.34 2.03 16.25
C SER A 29 9.10 3.29 16.59
N ASP A 30 10.42 3.20 16.55
CA ASP A 30 11.33 4.32 16.72
C ASP A 30 11.91 4.69 15.35
N ASN A 31 11.75 5.95 14.96
CA ASN A 31 12.22 6.43 13.68
C ASN A 31 12.99 7.73 13.87
N SER A 32 14.11 7.85 13.17
CA SER A 32 14.88 9.09 13.09
C SER A 32 15.48 9.25 11.70
N GLY A 33 15.74 10.47 11.29
CA GLY A 33 16.33 10.71 9.99
C GLY A 33 16.86 12.13 9.84
N PHE A 34 17.66 12.30 8.83
CA PHE A 34 18.19 13.59 8.43
C PHE A 34 18.25 13.70 6.91
N ILE A 35 18.25 14.92 6.42
CA ILE A 35 18.55 15.24 5.02
C ILE A 35 19.34 16.55 4.98
N VAL A 36 20.42 16.55 4.20
CA VAL A 36 21.20 17.75 3.88
C VAL A 36 21.23 17.89 2.36
N LYS A 37 20.85 19.07 1.89
CA LYS A 37 20.81 19.41 0.46
C LYS A 37 21.59 20.68 0.21
N ALA A 38 22.28 20.74 -0.93
CA ALA A 38 22.88 21.96 -1.47
C ALA A 38 22.46 22.10 -2.93
N GLU A 39 22.14 23.33 -3.33
CA GLU A 39 21.80 23.66 -4.70
C GLU A 39 22.68 24.80 -5.16
N ARG A 40 23.13 24.73 -6.41
CA ARG A 40 23.95 25.75 -7.05
C ARG A 40 23.50 25.98 -8.47
N SER A 41 23.11 27.19 -8.79
CA SER A 41 22.84 27.60 -10.17
C SER A 41 24.13 27.69 -10.97
N VAL A 42 24.13 27.09 -12.17
CA VAL A 42 25.30 27.09 -13.09
C VAL A 42 24.78 27.16 -14.52
N GLY A 43 25.14 28.26 -15.22
CA GLY A 43 24.65 28.51 -16.59
C GLY A 43 23.10 28.56 -16.63
N ASN A 44 22.52 27.80 -17.52
CA ASN A 44 21.06 27.75 -17.75
C ASN A 44 20.34 26.68 -16.92
N GLY A 45 20.79 26.45 -15.70
CA GLY A 45 20.16 25.45 -14.83
C GLY A 45 20.82 25.38 -13.46
N TYR A 46 20.61 24.27 -12.77
CA TYR A 46 21.18 24.07 -11.43
C TYR A 46 21.72 22.66 -11.22
N TRP A 47 22.66 22.55 -10.30
CA TRP A 47 23.05 21.29 -9.67
C TRP A 47 22.43 21.20 -8.29
N ARG A 48 21.92 20.02 -7.93
CA ARG A 48 21.47 19.70 -6.58
C ARG A 48 22.22 18.46 -6.10
N PHE A 49 22.74 18.54 -4.88
CA PHE A 49 23.44 17.45 -4.21
C PHE A 49 22.76 17.19 -2.89
N GLY A 50 22.75 15.94 -2.45
CA GLY A 50 22.21 15.65 -1.15
C GLY A 50 22.72 14.35 -0.56
N VAL A 51 22.65 14.31 0.77
CA VAL A 51 22.85 13.11 1.58
C VAL A 51 21.70 13.03 2.58
N ASP A 52 21.19 11.83 2.78
CA ASP A 52 20.13 11.57 3.76
C ASP A 52 20.34 10.24 4.47
N GLY A 53 19.74 10.13 5.62
CA GLY A 53 19.67 8.89 6.39
C GLY A 53 18.32 8.73 7.03
N HIS A 54 17.87 7.48 7.10
CA HIS A 54 16.66 7.09 7.80
C HIS A 54 16.92 5.81 8.60
N TYR A 55 16.61 5.85 9.87
CA TYR A 55 16.79 4.75 10.80
C TYR A 55 15.46 4.39 11.40
N SER A 56 15.10 3.11 11.39
CA SER A 56 13.87 2.62 11.96
C SER A 56 14.07 1.31 12.70
N ASN A 57 13.39 1.16 13.83
CA ASN A 57 13.28 -0.08 14.59
C ASN A 57 11.81 -0.36 14.88
N HIS A 58 11.39 -1.61 14.70
CA HIS A 58 10.01 -2.04 14.91
C HIS A 58 9.96 -3.24 15.84
N ILE A 59 9.06 -3.16 16.82
CA ILE A 59 8.74 -4.24 17.74
C ILE A 59 7.24 -4.49 17.65
N ALA A 60 6.83 -5.76 17.59
CA ALA A 60 5.45 -6.15 17.73
C ALA A 60 5.36 -7.45 18.54
N LEU A 61 4.71 -7.36 19.69
CA LEU A 61 4.48 -8.47 20.60
C LEU A 61 2.99 -8.73 20.75
N ILE A 62 2.57 -9.96 20.48
CA ILE A 62 1.18 -10.39 20.65
C ILE A 62 1.09 -11.19 21.94
N GLN A 63 0.16 -10.82 22.80
CA GLN A 63 -0.05 -11.43 24.10
C GLN A 63 -1.54 -11.70 24.36
N ASN A 64 -1.83 -12.61 25.28
CA ASN A 64 -3.17 -12.78 25.82
C ASN A 64 -3.19 -12.23 27.26
N PRO A 65 -3.97 -11.18 27.55
CA PRO A 65 -4.00 -10.60 28.90
C PRO A 65 -4.51 -11.55 29.99
N ASN A 66 -5.26 -12.58 29.59
CA ASN A 66 -5.81 -13.58 30.52
C ASN A 66 -5.02 -14.90 30.51
N ASN A 67 -3.95 -14.98 29.71
CA ASN A 67 -3.02 -16.12 29.71
C ASN A 67 -1.59 -15.63 29.57
N ARG A 68 -0.91 -15.43 30.68
CA ARG A 68 0.48 -14.94 30.74
C ARG A 68 1.50 -15.81 30.00
N PHE A 69 1.14 -17.05 29.67
CA PHE A 69 2.04 -17.97 28.98
C PHE A 69 1.95 -17.82 27.45
N PHE A 70 0.86 -17.26 26.93
CA PHE A 70 0.72 -17.02 25.51
C PHE A 70 1.45 -15.76 25.08
N PHE A 71 2.39 -15.91 24.15
CA PHE A 71 3.02 -14.78 23.48
C PHE A 71 3.51 -15.18 22.08
N VAL A 72 3.64 -14.19 21.21
CA VAL A 72 4.31 -14.27 19.92
C VAL A 72 5.14 -13.01 19.72
N ASP A 73 6.46 -13.16 19.62
CA ASP A 73 7.36 -12.11 19.12
C ASP A 73 7.10 -11.96 17.61
N ASN A 74 6.10 -11.17 17.22
CA ASN A 74 5.75 -11.02 15.81
C ASN A 74 6.88 -10.34 15.05
N PHE A 75 7.40 -9.23 15.58
CA PHE A 75 8.64 -8.60 15.16
C PHE A 75 9.46 -8.26 16.40
N LYS A 76 10.75 -8.57 16.36
CA LYS A 76 11.66 -8.29 17.47
C LYS A 76 12.87 -7.56 16.95
N ASP A 77 12.97 -6.28 17.31
CA ASP A 77 14.03 -5.39 16.86
C ASP A 77 14.26 -5.49 15.33
N ALA A 78 13.16 -5.34 14.57
CA ALA A 78 13.23 -5.34 13.13
C ALA A 78 13.71 -3.97 12.64
N GLU A 79 15.00 -3.90 12.33
CA GLU A 79 15.69 -2.69 11.93
C GLU A 79 15.69 -2.52 10.41
N LYS A 80 15.55 -1.28 9.95
CA LYS A 80 15.80 -0.88 8.56
C LYS A 80 16.48 0.49 8.55
N ASN A 81 17.74 0.51 8.18
CA ASN A 81 18.60 1.68 8.18
C ASN A 81 19.01 1.99 6.74
N LEU A 82 18.69 3.18 6.26
CA LEU A 82 19.02 3.67 4.93
C LEU A 82 20.00 4.83 5.04
N THR A 83 21.02 4.82 4.20
CA THR A 83 21.88 5.98 3.94
C THR A 83 21.97 6.18 2.44
N GLY A 84 21.69 7.40 1.97
CA GLY A 84 21.65 7.74 0.56
C GLY A 84 22.47 8.97 0.21
N VAL A 85 23.03 8.95 -1.00
CA VAL A 85 23.64 10.12 -1.62
C VAL A 85 23.07 10.30 -3.02
N PHE A 86 22.84 11.55 -3.44
CA PHE A 86 22.31 11.84 -4.76
C PHE A 86 22.89 13.11 -5.36
N ILE A 87 22.84 13.16 -6.68
CA ILE A 87 23.15 14.33 -7.50
C ILE A 87 22.10 14.45 -8.60
N GLU A 88 21.63 15.67 -8.82
CA GLU A 88 20.68 16.02 -9.87
C GLU A 88 21.19 17.19 -10.67
N ARG A 89 20.85 17.22 -11.94
CA ARG A 89 21.16 18.30 -12.87
C ARG A 89 19.92 18.69 -13.66
N ASN A 90 19.52 19.95 -13.57
CA ASN A 90 18.56 20.56 -14.48
C ASN A 90 19.31 21.42 -15.49
N ILE A 91 19.00 21.32 -16.79
CA ILE A 91 19.67 22.02 -17.89
C ILE A 91 18.59 22.52 -18.86
N ALA A 92 18.56 23.81 -19.10
CA ALA A 92 17.90 24.33 -20.30
C ALA A 92 18.89 24.19 -21.49
N LEU A 93 18.59 23.22 -22.39
CA LEU A 93 19.42 22.97 -23.57
C LEU A 93 19.25 24.06 -24.65
N SER A 94 18.05 24.65 -24.73
CA SER A 94 17.68 25.78 -25.55
C SER A 94 16.56 26.57 -24.88
N GLU A 95 16.02 27.57 -25.55
CA GLU A 95 14.85 28.34 -25.08
C GLU A 95 13.59 27.47 -24.98
N ILE A 96 13.52 26.38 -25.74
CA ILE A 96 12.34 25.50 -25.81
C ILE A 96 12.60 24.07 -25.32
N THR A 97 13.84 23.71 -24.96
CA THR A 97 14.15 22.34 -24.55
C THR A 97 14.84 22.29 -23.22
N GLY A 98 14.39 21.37 -22.36
CA GLY A 98 14.95 21.11 -21.04
C GLY A 98 15.36 19.63 -20.85
N LEU A 99 16.32 19.41 -19.99
CA LEU A 99 16.79 18.08 -19.60
C LEU A 99 17.01 18.04 -18.09
N ASP A 100 16.33 17.10 -17.43
CA ASP A 100 16.54 16.76 -16.03
C ASP A 100 17.21 15.39 -15.93
N LEU A 101 18.28 15.32 -15.15
CA LEU A 101 19.03 14.11 -14.90
C LEU A 101 19.23 13.92 -13.40
N GLY A 102 19.22 12.70 -12.93
CA GLY A 102 19.56 12.40 -11.55
C GLY A 102 20.12 11.00 -11.38
N ILE A 103 21.02 10.87 -10.42
CA ILE A 103 21.51 9.58 -9.93
C ILE A 103 21.53 9.59 -8.42
N ARG A 104 21.14 8.46 -7.82
CA ARG A 104 21.13 8.24 -6.38
C ARG A 104 21.67 6.86 -6.06
N HIS A 105 22.48 6.78 -5.01
CA HIS A 105 22.91 5.50 -4.44
C HIS A 105 22.47 5.39 -2.99
N ASN A 106 21.81 4.28 -2.65
CA ASN A 106 21.35 3.98 -1.31
C ASN A 106 22.00 2.69 -0.82
N GLN A 107 22.49 2.69 0.41
CA GLN A 107 22.77 1.49 1.17
C GLN A 107 21.63 1.28 2.18
N VAL A 108 20.98 0.11 2.12
CA VAL A 108 19.91 -0.27 3.06
C VAL A 108 20.36 -1.49 3.85
N ARG A 109 20.54 -1.30 5.16
CA ARG A 109 20.86 -2.39 6.08
C ARG A 109 19.62 -2.77 6.87
N MET A 110 19.36 -4.07 6.93
CA MET A 110 18.22 -4.61 7.65
C MET A 110 18.65 -5.77 8.53
N ASN A 111 18.05 -5.87 9.70
CA ASN A 111 18.28 -6.97 10.64
C ASN A 111 17.03 -7.21 11.49
N SER A 112 16.94 -8.38 12.11
CA SER A 112 15.93 -8.69 13.12
C SER A 112 16.53 -9.60 14.19
N ALA A 113 16.18 -9.37 15.45
CA ALA A 113 16.56 -10.26 16.55
C ALA A 113 15.88 -11.63 16.43
N ALA A 114 16.37 -12.60 17.18
CA ALA A 114 15.75 -13.93 17.27
C ALA A 114 14.36 -13.83 17.90
N VAL A 115 13.39 -14.51 17.32
CA VAL A 115 11.99 -14.52 17.74
C VAL A 115 11.64 -15.78 18.52
N ALA A 116 10.58 -15.70 19.31
CA ALA A 116 10.01 -16.83 20.01
C ALA A 116 8.48 -16.75 20.05
N ALA A 117 7.82 -17.86 20.28
CA ALA A 117 6.40 -17.90 20.56
C ALA A 117 6.06 -19.03 21.52
N ASN A 118 4.99 -18.84 22.27
CA ASN A 118 4.36 -19.86 23.08
C ASN A 118 2.84 -19.81 22.86
N TYR A 119 2.32 -20.82 22.17
CA TYR A 119 0.90 -20.99 21.91
C TYR A 119 0.21 -21.89 22.98
N ASN A 120 0.83 -22.12 24.12
CA ASN A 120 0.27 -22.99 25.14
C ASN A 120 -0.88 -22.27 25.89
N PRO A 121 -2.14 -22.59 25.61
CA PRO A 121 -3.25 -22.12 26.41
C PRO A 121 -3.46 -23.12 27.55
N SER A 122 -3.49 -22.65 28.75
CA SER A 122 -3.73 -23.47 29.94
C SER A 122 -5.05 -24.23 29.97
N ASN A 123 -5.89 -24.13 28.93
CA ASN A 123 -7.29 -24.56 28.93
C ASN A 123 -7.74 -25.35 27.69
N LEU A 124 -6.83 -25.86 26.85
CA LEU A 124 -7.23 -26.75 25.74
C LEU A 124 -7.07 -28.23 26.13
N PRO A 125 -7.93 -29.14 25.59
CA PRO A 125 -7.80 -30.58 25.82
C PRO A 125 -6.41 -31.11 25.49
N ALA A 126 -5.94 -32.10 26.21
CA ALA A 126 -4.66 -32.73 26.00
C ALA A 126 -4.54 -33.21 24.54
N GLY A 127 -3.51 -32.77 23.81
CA GLY A 127 -3.19 -33.16 22.42
C GLY A 127 -3.14 -32.02 21.41
N GLY A 128 -4.15 -31.14 21.35
CA GLY A 128 -4.19 -30.03 20.37
C GLY A 128 -3.14 -28.94 20.60
N PRO A 129 -2.95 -28.44 21.80
CA PRO A 129 -2.04 -27.32 22.08
C PRO A 129 -0.57 -27.68 21.86
N PHE A 130 -0.16 -28.91 22.11
CA PHE A 130 1.22 -29.31 21.91
C PHE A 130 1.65 -29.27 20.46
N MET A 131 0.78 -29.66 19.54
CA MET A 131 1.09 -29.64 18.09
C MET A 131 1.28 -28.20 17.60
N ILE A 132 0.33 -27.29 17.90
CA ILE A 132 0.43 -25.88 17.51
C ILE A 132 1.68 -25.23 18.10
N ASN A 133 1.93 -25.45 19.38
CA ASN A 133 3.09 -24.86 20.04
C ASN A 133 4.40 -25.42 19.45
N ASN A 134 4.46 -26.70 19.16
CA ASN A 134 5.63 -27.32 18.53
C ASN A 134 5.85 -26.77 17.10
N MET A 135 4.78 -26.62 16.31
CA MET A 135 4.89 -26.02 14.97
C MET A 135 5.35 -24.56 15.04
N ALA A 136 4.78 -23.74 15.94
CA ALA A 136 5.19 -22.38 16.14
C ALA A 136 6.67 -22.26 16.54
N ARG A 137 7.14 -23.11 17.47
CA ARG A 137 8.56 -23.18 17.85
C ARG A 137 9.45 -23.62 16.70
N THR A 138 9.00 -24.59 15.89
CA THR A 138 9.74 -25.02 14.70
C THR A 138 9.87 -23.88 13.69
N LEU A 139 8.80 -23.12 13.43
CA LEU A 139 8.84 -21.95 12.58
C LEU A 139 9.78 -20.87 13.12
N ALA A 140 9.72 -20.59 14.42
CA ALA A 140 10.64 -19.66 15.06
C ALA A 140 12.10 -20.11 14.93
N ASN A 141 12.38 -21.40 15.14
CA ASN A 141 13.72 -21.97 14.97
C ASN A 141 14.20 -21.92 13.51
N GLN A 142 13.33 -22.20 12.55
CA GLN A 142 13.63 -22.06 11.11
C GLN A 142 14.00 -20.59 10.79
N PHE A 143 13.19 -19.64 11.22
CA PHE A 143 13.47 -18.21 11.04
C PHE A 143 14.76 -17.78 11.73
N ASN A 144 14.99 -18.21 12.96
CA ASN A 144 16.20 -17.87 13.73
C ASN A 144 17.48 -18.46 13.13
N ALA A 145 17.37 -19.57 12.37
CA ALA A 145 18.49 -20.17 11.66
C ALA A 145 18.83 -19.49 10.32
N MET A 146 17.95 -18.63 9.79
CA MET A 146 18.20 -17.89 8.55
C MET A 146 19.17 -16.73 8.80
N ASP A 147 19.89 -16.31 7.75
CA ASP A 147 20.62 -15.04 7.77
C ASP A 147 19.62 -13.89 7.70
N ARG A 148 19.43 -13.20 8.83
CA ARG A 148 18.52 -12.07 8.97
C ARG A 148 19.20 -10.72 8.74
N SER A 149 20.53 -10.70 8.70
CA SER A 149 21.29 -9.48 8.46
C SER A 149 21.53 -9.30 6.96
N GLN A 150 20.83 -8.35 6.37
CA GLN A 150 20.85 -8.10 4.92
C GLN A 150 21.34 -6.70 4.63
N THR A 151 22.10 -6.55 3.54
CA THR A 151 22.55 -5.24 3.05
C THR A 151 22.25 -5.14 1.56
N ASP A 152 21.44 -4.18 1.18
CA ASP A 152 21.12 -3.89 -0.21
C ASP A 152 21.89 -2.65 -0.68
N HIS A 153 22.38 -2.69 -1.92
CA HIS A 153 23.00 -1.57 -2.61
C HIS A 153 22.13 -1.19 -3.81
N ASN A 154 21.46 -0.08 -3.71
CA ASN A 154 20.47 0.38 -4.66
C ASN A 154 20.98 1.62 -5.40
N THR A 155 21.03 1.55 -6.73
CA THR A 155 21.38 2.69 -7.56
C THR A 155 20.21 3.04 -8.44
N ASP A 156 19.67 4.23 -8.29
CA ASP A 156 18.57 4.79 -9.05
C ASP A 156 19.09 5.86 -9.99
N TRP A 157 18.47 6.01 -11.13
CA TRP A 157 18.71 7.14 -12.03
C TRP A 157 17.44 7.51 -12.77
N PHE A 158 17.37 8.75 -13.21
CA PHE A 158 16.33 9.22 -14.13
C PHE A 158 16.91 10.20 -15.15
N ALA A 159 16.25 10.24 -16.32
CA ALA A 159 16.44 11.24 -17.34
C ALA A 159 15.06 11.67 -17.85
N ARG A 160 14.78 12.97 -17.88
CA ARG A 160 13.53 13.53 -18.45
C ARG A 160 13.88 14.64 -19.41
N PHE A 161 13.50 14.46 -20.64
CA PHE A 161 13.58 15.48 -21.69
C PHE A 161 12.21 16.18 -21.83
N SER A 162 12.24 17.50 -21.96
CA SER A 162 11.05 18.31 -22.22
C SER A 162 11.25 19.23 -23.41
N ILE A 163 10.17 19.50 -24.14
CA ILE A 163 10.15 20.45 -25.24
C ILE A 163 8.88 21.29 -25.16
N ASP A 164 9.05 22.60 -25.11
CA ASP A 164 8.02 23.63 -25.17
C ASP A 164 8.10 24.36 -26.52
N PRO A 165 7.41 23.87 -27.57
CA PRO A 165 7.45 24.50 -28.89
C PRO A 165 6.66 25.81 -28.95
N GLY A 166 6.11 26.27 -27.82
CA GLY A 166 5.02 27.25 -27.79
C GLY A 166 3.67 26.54 -28.03
N TYR A 167 2.65 27.26 -28.38
CA TYR A 167 1.31 26.70 -28.64
C TYR A 167 0.61 26.08 -27.39
N ASP A 168 0.96 26.55 -26.21
CA ASP A 168 0.37 26.12 -24.94
C ASP A 168 0.51 24.61 -24.63
N VAL A 169 1.54 23.96 -25.20
CA VAL A 169 1.80 22.53 -24.98
C VAL A 169 3.27 22.27 -24.69
N ILE A 170 3.53 21.52 -23.62
CA ILE A 170 4.87 21.02 -23.24
C ILE A 170 4.87 19.50 -23.35
N TRP A 171 5.71 18.97 -24.23
CA TRP A 171 5.91 17.52 -24.35
C TRP A 171 7.03 17.05 -23.46
N TYR A 172 6.92 15.85 -22.93
CA TYR A 172 8.03 15.23 -22.21
C TYR A 172 8.13 13.73 -22.46
N ALA A 173 9.36 13.25 -22.39
CA ALA A 173 9.68 11.84 -22.40
C ALA A 173 10.65 11.56 -21.24
N GLY A 174 10.42 10.49 -20.50
CA GLY A 174 11.22 10.11 -19.36
C GLY A 174 11.65 8.66 -19.41
N ALA A 175 12.83 8.37 -18.83
CA ALA A 175 13.29 7.03 -18.52
C ALA A 175 13.90 7.03 -17.14
N ALA A 176 13.69 5.94 -16.39
CA ALA A 176 14.21 5.82 -15.05
C ALA A 176 14.55 4.35 -14.71
N ARG A 177 15.53 4.18 -13.83
CA ARG A 177 15.73 2.97 -13.07
C ARG A 177 15.46 3.29 -11.61
N LYS A 178 14.54 2.55 -10.99
CA LYS A 178 14.17 2.70 -9.59
C LYS A 178 14.30 1.37 -8.87
N THR A 179 14.74 1.41 -7.63
CA THR A 179 14.90 0.22 -6.79
C THR A 179 14.08 0.34 -5.53
N ARG A 180 13.59 -0.80 -5.02
CA ARG A 180 12.89 -0.89 -3.75
C ARG A 180 13.43 -2.05 -2.92
N SER A 181 14.15 -1.76 -1.84
CA SER A 181 14.46 -2.80 -0.86
C SER A 181 13.18 -3.32 -0.19
N PRO A 182 13.13 -4.61 0.17
CA PRO A 182 12.01 -5.17 0.90
C PRO A 182 11.65 -4.38 2.16
N SER A 183 10.40 -4.44 2.57
CA SER A 183 9.97 -3.96 3.88
C SER A 183 10.38 -4.96 4.98
N TYR A 184 10.31 -4.52 6.24
CA TYR A 184 10.56 -5.44 7.37
C TYR A 184 9.51 -6.55 7.46
N GLN A 185 8.27 -6.29 7.01
CA GLN A 185 7.22 -7.30 6.95
C GLN A 185 7.53 -8.37 5.89
N GLU A 186 7.94 -7.94 4.70
CA GLU A 186 8.28 -8.86 3.61
C GLU A 186 9.47 -9.75 3.95
N ARG A 187 10.45 -9.26 4.73
CA ARG A 187 11.59 -10.05 5.17
C ARG A 187 11.36 -10.86 6.44
N TYR A 188 10.71 -10.28 7.47
CA TYR A 188 10.79 -10.80 8.84
C TYR A 188 9.48 -11.31 9.42
N LEU A 189 8.41 -11.35 8.64
CA LEU A 189 7.17 -12.01 9.05
C LEU A 189 7.38 -13.53 9.05
N TRP A 190 7.44 -14.17 10.20
CA TRP A 190 7.84 -15.57 10.32
C TRP A 190 6.69 -16.53 10.65
N SER A 191 5.57 -16.03 11.19
CA SER A 191 4.43 -16.83 11.63
C SER A 191 3.21 -16.54 10.78
N PRO A 192 2.65 -17.52 10.04
CA PRO A 192 1.48 -17.33 9.19
C PRO A 192 0.18 -17.42 9.98
N ALA A 193 0.04 -16.63 11.05
CA ALA A 193 -1.20 -16.52 11.81
C ALA A 193 -1.96 -15.26 11.42
N SER A 194 -3.28 -15.29 11.49
CA SER A 194 -4.12 -14.13 11.16
C SER A 194 -3.84 -12.92 12.05
N SER A 195 -3.33 -13.14 13.27
CA SER A 195 -2.97 -12.09 14.22
C SER A 195 -1.60 -11.47 13.97
N THR A 196 -0.74 -12.08 13.14
CA THR A 196 0.63 -11.61 12.94
C THR A 196 0.77 -10.53 11.87
N GLY A 197 -0.29 -10.25 11.14
CA GLY A 197 -0.29 -9.22 10.11
C GLY A 197 -0.09 -9.77 8.71
N GLY A 198 0.15 -8.86 7.80
CA GLY A 198 0.24 -9.10 6.38
C GLY A 198 -0.48 -7.99 5.64
N LEU A 199 -0.86 -8.25 4.41
CA LEU A 199 -1.71 -7.35 3.65
C LEU A 199 -3.16 -7.48 4.15
N ALA A 200 -3.97 -6.42 3.96
CA ALA A 200 -5.38 -6.42 4.37
C ALA A 200 -6.29 -7.23 3.40
N ASP A 201 -5.82 -8.39 2.96
CA ASP A 201 -6.42 -9.23 1.94
C ASP A 201 -6.96 -10.57 2.46
N GLY A 202 -7.01 -10.74 3.78
CA GLY A 202 -7.47 -11.97 4.42
C GLY A 202 -6.46 -13.13 4.40
N LYS A 203 -5.36 -13.02 3.67
CA LYS A 203 -4.36 -14.09 3.56
C LYS A 203 -3.37 -14.04 4.73
N ASN A 204 -2.81 -15.20 5.06
CA ASN A 204 -1.68 -15.31 5.98
C ASN A 204 -0.37 -15.28 5.19
N TYR A 205 0.64 -14.60 5.72
CA TYR A 205 1.92 -14.41 5.04
C TYR A 205 3.10 -14.91 5.85
N ILE A 206 4.15 -15.32 5.12
CA ILE A 206 5.48 -15.60 5.65
C ILE A 206 6.46 -14.71 4.89
N GLY A 207 7.37 -14.08 5.61
CA GLY A 207 8.47 -13.33 5.06
C GLY A 207 9.58 -14.23 4.51
N ASN A 208 10.51 -13.59 3.85
CA ASN A 208 11.73 -14.24 3.36
C ASN A 208 12.92 -13.27 3.53
N PRO A 209 13.82 -13.51 4.51
CA PRO A 209 14.99 -12.67 4.70
C PRO A 209 15.89 -12.55 3.46
N ALA A 210 15.91 -13.56 2.60
CA ALA A 210 16.75 -13.61 1.40
C ALA A 210 16.18 -12.86 0.18
N LEU A 211 15.07 -12.11 0.34
CA LEU A 211 14.50 -11.29 -0.74
C LEU A 211 15.53 -10.28 -1.27
N LYS A 212 15.58 -10.19 -2.59
CA LYS A 212 16.33 -9.16 -3.29
C LYS A 212 15.50 -7.88 -3.42
N PRO A 213 16.14 -6.71 -3.59
CA PRO A 213 15.44 -5.49 -3.99
C PRO A 213 14.77 -5.64 -5.36
N GLU A 214 13.60 -5.04 -5.49
CA GLU A 214 12.97 -4.85 -6.80
C GLU A 214 13.76 -3.84 -7.62
N ILE A 215 13.84 -4.08 -8.93
CA ILE A 215 14.48 -3.19 -9.89
C ILE A 215 13.49 -2.91 -11.02
N ALA A 216 13.00 -1.69 -11.09
CA ALA A 216 12.11 -1.23 -12.14
C ALA A 216 12.88 -0.40 -13.19
N HIS A 217 12.72 -0.72 -14.46
CA HIS A 217 13.07 0.14 -15.58
C HIS A 217 11.78 0.72 -16.15
N GLU A 218 11.69 2.04 -16.15
CA GLU A 218 10.47 2.78 -16.48
C GLU A 218 10.72 3.65 -17.72
N ALA A 219 9.71 3.76 -18.58
CA ALA A 219 9.64 4.74 -19.65
C ALA A 219 8.27 5.41 -19.60
N GLU A 220 8.24 6.72 -19.79
CA GLU A 220 7.02 7.52 -19.84
C GLU A 220 7.04 8.51 -21.00
N LEU A 221 5.86 8.81 -21.53
CA LEU A 221 5.63 9.85 -22.51
C LEU A 221 4.34 10.57 -22.16
N GLY A 222 4.35 11.89 -22.21
CA GLY A 222 3.19 12.70 -21.94
C GLY A 222 3.31 14.10 -22.47
N PHE A 223 2.25 14.87 -22.27
CA PHE A 223 2.28 16.31 -22.51
C PHE A 223 1.40 17.05 -21.51
N ASP A 224 1.74 18.31 -21.29
CA ASP A 224 0.94 19.27 -20.53
C ASP A 224 0.38 20.27 -21.54
N LEU A 225 -0.93 20.32 -21.67
CA LEU A 225 -1.67 21.26 -22.53
C LEU A 225 -2.47 22.21 -21.65
N ASP A 226 -2.20 23.51 -21.77
CA ASP A 226 -2.96 24.59 -21.13
C ASP A 226 -3.37 25.61 -22.18
N ARG A 227 -4.54 25.41 -22.79
CA ARG A 227 -5.01 26.25 -23.89
C ARG A 227 -6.37 26.89 -23.61
N GLY A 228 -6.35 28.15 -23.23
CA GLY A 228 -7.55 28.93 -22.95
C GLY A 228 -8.40 28.32 -21.84
N ALA A 229 -9.60 27.84 -22.17
CA ALA A 229 -10.50 27.22 -21.21
C ALA A 229 -10.22 25.73 -20.95
N PHE A 230 -9.28 25.11 -21.67
CA PHE A 230 -9.02 23.69 -21.60
C PHE A 230 -7.60 23.38 -21.16
N SER A 231 -7.45 22.52 -20.14
CA SER A 231 -6.19 21.92 -19.75
C SER A 231 -6.28 20.39 -19.75
N ALA A 232 -5.20 19.72 -20.14
CA ALA A 232 -5.12 18.24 -20.12
C ALA A 232 -3.67 17.77 -19.96
N TYR A 233 -3.45 16.76 -19.14
CA TYR A 233 -2.15 16.21 -18.75
C TYR A 233 -2.12 14.68 -18.93
N PRO A 234 -2.25 14.14 -20.16
CA PRO A 234 -2.20 12.71 -20.40
C PRO A 234 -0.77 12.19 -20.31
N ARG A 235 -0.66 10.96 -19.80
CA ARG A 235 0.60 10.26 -19.66
C ARG A 235 0.41 8.78 -19.94
N ILE A 236 1.30 8.20 -20.75
CA ILE A 236 1.44 6.74 -20.90
C ILE A 236 2.74 6.30 -20.28
N PHE A 237 2.75 5.12 -19.71
CA PHE A 237 3.95 4.55 -19.10
C PHE A 237 4.07 3.04 -19.35
N TYR A 238 5.31 2.58 -19.35
CA TYR A 238 5.70 1.18 -19.31
C TYR A 238 6.76 0.98 -18.25
N LYS A 239 6.64 -0.14 -17.52
CA LYS A 239 7.57 -0.49 -16.44
C LYS A 239 7.86 -1.98 -16.48
N ASP A 240 9.12 -2.34 -16.59
CA ASP A 240 9.67 -3.68 -16.46
C ASP A 240 10.30 -3.83 -15.07
N VAL A 241 9.84 -4.80 -14.28
CA VAL A 241 10.28 -4.97 -12.90
C VAL A 241 10.88 -6.35 -12.73
N SER A 242 12.18 -6.40 -12.50
CA SER A 242 12.87 -7.60 -12.05
C SER A 242 12.80 -7.73 -10.54
N ASP A 243 12.72 -8.97 -10.06
CA ASP A 243 12.67 -9.28 -8.63
C ASP A 243 11.48 -8.60 -7.89
N PHE A 244 10.34 -8.37 -8.55
CA PHE A 244 9.12 -7.86 -7.91
C PHE A 244 8.70 -8.73 -6.73
N ILE A 245 8.34 -8.13 -5.60
CA ILE A 245 8.02 -8.87 -4.37
C ILE A 245 6.52 -9.12 -4.28
N GLN A 246 6.13 -10.38 -4.45
CA GLN A 246 4.74 -10.83 -4.33
C GLN A 246 4.63 -12.04 -3.41
N GLY A 247 3.49 -12.15 -2.71
CA GLY A 247 3.14 -13.39 -2.02
C GLY A 247 2.75 -14.47 -3.03
N ILE A 248 3.40 -15.62 -2.97
CA ILE A 248 3.05 -16.82 -3.73
C ILE A 248 2.75 -17.97 -2.76
N PRO A 249 2.05 -19.04 -3.16
CA PRO A 249 1.77 -20.16 -2.28
C PRO A 249 3.03 -20.69 -1.59
N SER A 250 2.97 -20.80 -0.26
CA SER A 250 4.12 -21.26 0.52
C SER A 250 4.43 -22.73 0.28
N THR A 251 5.72 -23.05 0.11
CA THR A 251 6.23 -24.42 0.04
C THR A 251 6.71 -24.95 1.39
N ASN A 252 6.66 -24.14 2.46
CA ASN A 252 7.05 -24.56 3.80
C ASN A 252 5.97 -25.46 4.43
N ALA A 253 6.23 -26.77 4.50
CA ALA A 253 5.27 -27.76 5.00
C ALA A 253 4.83 -27.50 6.45
N VAL A 254 5.73 -27.00 7.32
CA VAL A 254 5.39 -26.68 8.72
C VAL A 254 4.44 -25.50 8.77
N ALA A 255 4.69 -24.47 7.96
CA ALA A 255 3.84 -23.28 7.89
C ALA A 255 2.46 -23.62 7.32
N ASN A 256 2.39 -24.43 6.28
CA ASN A 256 1.12 -24.88 5.71
C ASN A 256 0.31 -25.69 6.72
N SER A 257 0.94 -26.64 7.44
CA SER A 257 0.29 -27.43 8.49
C SER A 257 -0.16 -26.56 9.68
N PHE A 258 0.64 -25.58 10.07
CA PHE A 258 0.31 -24.63 11.14
C PHE A 258 -0.89 -23.77 10.76
N ALA A 259 -0.89 -23.18 9.56
CA ALA A 259 -2.01 -22.39 9.06
C ALA A 259 -3.30 -23.22 8.91
N GLN A 260 -3.19 -24.44 8.38
CA GLN A 260 -4.33 -25.37 8.28
C GLN A 260 -4.92 -25.69 9.65
N MET A 261 -4.08 -25.94 10.67
CA MET A 261 -4.57 -26.20 12.02
C MET A 261 -5.27 -24.98 12.63
N LEU A 262 -4.75 -23.78 12.42
CA LEU A 262 -5.40 -22.54 12.86
C LEU A 262 -6.74 -22.35 12.13
N ALA A 263 -6.79 -22.59 10.83
CA ALA A 263 -8.01 -22.47 10.02
C ALA A 263 -9.11 -23.46 10.50
N ASN A 264 -8.74 -24.69 10.83
CA ASN A 264 -9.69 -25.68 11.40
C ASN A 264 -10.26 -25.23 12.76
N MET A 265 -9.61 -24.30 13.43
CA MET A 265 -10.10 -23.67 14.68
C MET A 265 -10.81 -22.34 14.42
N GLY A 266 -11.08 -21.96 13.17
CA GLY A 266 -11.71 -20.69 12.80
C GLY A 266 -10.78 -19.48 12.97
N MET A 267 -9.46 -19.68 12.85
CA MET A 267 -8.44 -18.64 13.03
C MET A 267 -7.60 -18.46 11.76
N GLY A 268 -8.12 -17.77 10.76
CA GLY A 268 -7.41 -17.45 9.51
C GLY A 268 -7.61 -18.46 8.39
N THR A 269 -6.82 -18.35 7.33
CA THR A 269 -6.89 -19.13 6.10
C THR A 269 -5.86 -20.27 6.07
N PRO A 270 -6.15 -21.42 5.42
CA PRO A 270 -5.28 -22.59 5.46
C PRO A 270 -4.04 -22.51 4.56
N ASN A 271 -4.04 -21.64 3.56
CA ASN A 271 -3.00 -21.61 2.53
C ASN A 271 -2.17 -20.31 2.65
N PRO A 272 -1.11 -20.32 3.45
CA PRO A 272 -0.29 -19.13 3.62
C PRO A 272 0.49 -18.83 2.34
N LEU A 273 0.71 -17.53 2.10
CA LEU A 273 1.58 -17.04 1.06
C LEU A 273 2.97 -16.74 1.64
N GLN A 274 4.01 -16.92 0.81
CA GLN A 274 5.37 -16.53 1.15
C GLN A 274 5.82 -15.43 0.22
N PHE A 275 6.38 -14.36 0.76
CA PHE A 275 6.97 -13.31 -0.06
C PHE A 275 8.16 -13.85 -0.84
N SER A 276 8.12 -13.64 -2.15
CA SER A 276 9.10 -14.13 -3.11
C SER A 276 9.34 -13.12 -4.22
N ASN A 277 10.52 -13.14 -4.81
CA ASN A 277 10.82 -12.34 -5.99
C ASN A 277 10.25 -13.04 -7.23
N VAL A 278 9.56 -12.29 -8.06
CA VAL A 278 9.01 -12.69 -9.37
C VAL A 278 9.31 -11.57 -10.37
N ASP A 279 9.27 -11.85 -11.66
CA ASP A 279 9.41 -10.81 -12.67
C ASP A 279 8.04 -10.30 -13.12
N ALA A 280 7.91 -8.99 -13.31
CA ALA A 280 6.65 -8.33 -13.58
C ALA A 280 6.78 -7.26 -14.67
N GLU A 281 5.68 -6.94 -15.32
CA GLU A 281 5.55 -5.80 -16.20
C GLU A 281 4.28 -5.02 -15.89
N TYR A 282 4.36 -3.70 -16.07
CA TYR A 282 3.24 -2.78 -15.95
C TYR A 282 3.19 -1.89 -17.18
N TYR A 283 1.99 -1.55 -17.60
CA TYR A 283 1.76 -0.46 -18.55
C TYR A 283 0.42 0.20 -18.24
N GLY A 284 0.32 1.46 -18.59
CA GLY A 284 -0.90 2.18 -18.26
C GLY A 284 -0.98 3.55 -18.88
N PHE A 285 -2.09 4.19 -18.56
CA PHE A 285 -2.47 5.52 -18.99
C PHE A 285 -3.07 6.27 -17.79
N ASP A 286 -2.61 7.49 -17.57
CA ASP A 286 -3.19 8.43 -16.61
C ASP A 286 -3.54 9.72 -17.35
N MET A 287 -4.61 10.38 -16.95
CA MET A 287 -5.02 11.68 -17.48
C MET A 287 -5.71 12.50 -16.40
N ASP A 288 -5.33 13.76 -16.30
CA ASP A 288 -6.08 14.80 -15.62
C ASP A 288 -6.49 15.84 -16.68
N ALA A 289 -7.76 16.25 -16.67
CA ALA A 289 -8.26 17.25 -17.63
C ALA A 289 -9.29 18.15 -16.96
N ARG A 290 -9.29 19.44 -17.37
CA ARG A 290 -10.21 20.44 -16.89
C ARG A 290 -10.68 21.31 -18.06
N TYR A 291 -11.98 21.62 -18.09
CA TYR A 291 -12.60 22.52 -19.04
C TYR A 291 -13.43 23.58 -18.33
N GLU A 292 -13.02 24.83 -18.42
CA GLU A 292 -13.74 25.99 -17.91
C GLU A 292 -14.92 26.32 -18.84
N ILE A 293 -16.14 25.94 -18.45
CA ILE A 293 -17.35 26.23 -19.24
C ILE A 293 -17.59 27.75 -19.26
N ASN A 294 -17.41 28.38 -18.11
CA ASN A 294 -17.43 29.83 -17.90
C ASN A 294 -16.72 30.17 -16.60
N SER A 295 -16.79 31.44 -16.16
CA SER A 295 -16.12 31.89 -14.93
C SER A 295 -16.60 31.24 -13.63
N GLN A 296 -17.73 30.52 -13.66
CA GLN A 296 -18.33 29.88 -12.48
C GLN A 296 -18.33 28.36 -12.56
N PHE A 297 -18.38 27.76 -13.74
CA PHE A 297 -18.50 26.33 -13.93
C PHE A 297 -17.31 25.75 -14.67
N ALA A 298 -16.82 24.61 -14.17
CA ALA A 298 -15.79 23.80 -14.81
C ALA A 298 -16.17 22.32 -14.78
N LEU A 299 -15.77 21.60 -15.84
CA LEU A 299 -15.75 20.13 -15.87
C LEU A 299 -14.33 19.66 -15.56
N ARG A 300 -14.22 18.65 -14.70
CA ARG A 300 -12.96 17.98 -14.36
C ARG A 300 -13.09 16.50 -14.66
N ALA A 301 -12.07 15.92 -15.27
CA ALA A 301 -11.97 14.49 -15.52
C ALA A 301 -10.60 13.97 -15.06
N VAL A 302 -10.60 12.88 -14.30
CA VAL A 302 -9.38 12.15 -13.93
C VAL A 302 -9.58 10.70 -14.35
N MET A 303 -8.63 10.12 -15.09
CA MET A 303 -8.68 8.74 -15.53
C MET A 303 -7.39 8.02 -15.17
N SER A 304 -7.50 6.76 -14.76
CA SER A 304 -6.36 5.89 -14.56
C SER A 304 -6.66 4.47 -15.06
N MET A 305 -5.71 3.92 -15.80
CA MET A 305 -5.78 2.58 -16.35
C MET A 305 -4.43 1.91 -16.16
N VAL A 306 -4.40 0.77 -15.46
CA VAL A 306 -3.19 0.00 -15.20
C VAL A 306 -3.38 -1.45 -15.62
N ARG A 307 -2.40 -2.00 -16.29
CA ARG A 307 -2.25 -3.43 -16.56
C ARG A 307 -0.97 -3.91 -15.95
N ALA A 308 -1.02 -5.05 -15.27
CA ALA A 308 0.14 -5.59 -14.61
C ALA A 308 0.12 -7.12 -14.68
N LYS A 309 1.23 -7.73 -15.09
CA LYS A 309 1.36 -9.16 -15.30
C LYS A 309 2.68 -9.68 -14.74
N ARG A 310 2.66 -10.93 -14.33
CA ARG A 310 3.88 -11.70 -14.10
C ARG A 310 4.50 -12.09 -15.44
N LYS A 311 5.83 -12.06 -15.53
CA LYS A 311 6.57 -12.45 -16.73
C LYS A 311 7.06 -13.89 -16.68
N ASP A 312 7.22 -14.44 -15.48
CA ASP A 312 7.70 -15.81 -15.24
C ASP A 312 6.59 -16.86 -15.47
N ILE A 313 5.33 -16.48 -15.33
CA ILE A 313 4.15 -17.30 -15.63
C ILE A 313 3.08 -16.45 -16.30
N ASN A 314 2.11 -17.10 -16.96
CA ASN A 314 0.97 -16.39 -17.53
C ASN A 314 -0.10 -16.12 -16.47
N ASP A 315 0.13 -15.11 -15.63
CA ASP A 315 -0.80 -14.67 -14.58
C ASP A 315 -0.80 -13.14 -14.44
N ASN A 316 -1.91 -12.58 -13.99
CA ASN A 316 -1.96 -11.17 -13.63
C ASN A 316 -1.28 -10.94 -12.28
N LEU A 317 -0.78 -9.74 -12.03
CA LEU A 317 -0.32 -9.36 -10.70
C LEU A 317 -1.49 -9.23 -9.74
N TYR A 318 -1.21 -9.51 -8.48
CA TYR A 318 -2.17 -9.50 -7.39
C TYR A 318 -2.49 -8.07 -6.93
N ARG A 319 -3.79 -7.78 -6.70
CA ARG A 319 -4.31 -6.50 -6.16
C ARG A 319 -3.99 -5.28 -7.04
N ILE A 320 -4.24 -5.41 -8.32
CA ILE A 320 -4.15 -4.28 -9.25
C ILE A 320 -5.49 -3.55 -9.28
N SER A 321 -5.44 -2.22 -9.15
CA SER A 321 -6.65 -1.38 -9.22
C SER A 321 -7.35 -1.56 -10.59
N PRO A 322 -8.68 -1.68 -10.61
CA PRO A 322 -9.44 -1.61 -11.86
C PRO A 322 -9.32 -0.23 -12.50
N ASP A 323 -9.61 -0.16 -13.79
CA ASP A 323 -9.73 1.11 -14.51
C ASP A 323 -10.72 2.00 -13.79
N ASN A 324 -10.38 3.26 -13.63
CA ASN A 324 -11.24 4.19 -12.93
C ASN A 324 -11.29 5.56 -13.61
N MET A 325 -12.39 6.25 -13.36
CA MET A 325 -12.64 7.59 -13.87
C MET A 325 -13.43 8.40 -12.84
N ILE A 326 -12.99 9.62 -12.65
CA ILE A 326 -13.72 10.65 -11.89
C ILE A 326 -14.16 11.71 -12.90
N LEU A 327 -15.45 12.04 -12.90
CA LEU A 327 -16.01 13.17 -13.63
C LEU A 327 -16.69 14.11 -12.63
N ALA A 328 -16.32 15.37 -12.62
CA ALA A 328 -16.90 16.35 -11.71
C ALA A 328 -17.37 17.60 -12.46
N LEU A 329 -18.52 18.13 -12.04
CA LEU A 329 -18.97 19.47 -12.35
C LEU A 329 -18.71 20.34 -11.11
N ASP A 330 -17.76 21.22 -11.24
CA ASP A 330 -17.37 22.15 -10.19
C ASP A 330 -18.04 23.52 -10.42
N TYR A 331 -18.56 24.10 -9.35
CA TYR A 331 -19.10 25.46 -9.30
C TYR A 331 -18.27 26.33 -8.36
N GLN A 332 -17.92 27.53 -8.81
CA GLN A 332 -17.21 28.52 -8.02
C GLN A 332 -17.88 29.88 -8.19
N GLY A 333 -18.55 30.37 -7.13
CA GLY A 333 -19.17 31.70 -7.06
C GLY A 333 -18.56 32.55 -5.96
N ASP A 334 -19.12 33.74 -5.76
CA ASP A 334 -18.72 34.64 -4.67
C ASP A 334 -19.09 34.04 -3.30
N GLY A 335 -18.07 33.57 -2.58
CA GLY A 335 -18.22 33.02 -1.25
C GLY A 335 -18.93 31.66 -1.17
N TRP A 336 -19.31 31.04 -2.29
CA TRP A 336 -19.91 29.74 -2.36
C TRP A 336 -19.28 28.88 -3.44
N SER A 337 -18.99 27.61 -3.12
CA SER A 337 -18.53 26.62 -4.09
C SER A 337 -19.29 25.31 -3.93
N GLY A 338 -19.31 24.51 -4.97
CA GLY A 338 -19.92 23.17 -4.95
C GLY A 338 -19.31 22.27 -5.99
N SER A 339 -19.43 20.95 -5.78
CA SER A 339 -18.98 19.94 -6.74
C SER A 339 -19.95 18.78 -6.74
N LEU A 340 -20.37 18.38 -7.92
CA LEU A 340 -21.07 17.10 -8.16
C LEU A 340 -20.09 16.18 -8.89
N GLU A 341 -19.74 15.07 -8.25
CA GLU A 341 -18.68 14.17 -8.69
C GLU A 341 -19.23 12.76 -8.90
N SER A 342 -18.95 12.16 -10.04
CA SER A 342 -19.15 10.74 -10.33
C SER A 342 -17.82 10.01 -10.27
N VAL A 343 -17.69 9.02 -9.39
CA VAL A 343 -16.52 8.14 -9.25
C VAL A 343 -16.90 6.76 -9.77
N THR A 344 -16.26 6.33 -10.85
CA THR A 344 -16.59 5.07 -11.53
C THR A 344 -15.36 4.16 -11.54
N TYR A 345 -15.56 2.91 -11.12
CA TYR A 345 -14.61 1.82 -11.25
C TYR A 345 -15.15 0.75 -12.18
N ALA A 346 -14.34 0.29 -13.11
CA ALA A 346 -14.71 -0.82 -13.99
C ALA A 346 -14.71 -2.16 -13.21
N ARG A 347 -15.33 -3.19 -13.78
CA ARG A 347 -15.16 -4.56 -13.30
C ARG A 347 -13.68 -4.94 -13.34
N GLN A 348 -13.20 -5.61 -12.27
CA GLN A 348 -11.87 -6.21 -12.26
C GLN A 348 -11.99 -7.72 -12.45
N ASP A 349 -11.66 -8.16 -13.65
CA ASP A 349 -11.61 -9.56 -14.06
C ASP A 349 -10.18 -10.02 -14.38
N ARG A 350 -9.23 -9.11 -14.41
CA ARG A 350 -7.79 -9.37 -14.56
C ARG A 350 -7.16 -9.60 -13.19
N VAL A 351 -7.46 -10.75 -12.60
CA VAL A 351 -7.09 -11.13 -11.24
C VAL A 351 -5.98 -12.18 -11.24
N SER A 352 -5.25 -12.28 -10.14
CA SER A 352 -4.20 -13.27 -9.96
C SER A 352 -4.77 -14.65 -9.64
N ALA A 353 -4.60 -15.60 -10.57
CA ALA A 353 -4.97 -17.00 -10.34
C ALA A 353 -4.09 -17.65 -9.26
N THR A 354 -2.79 -17.33 -9.24
CA THR A 354 -1.83 -17.82 -8.23
C THR A 354 -2.28 -17.48 -6.81
N ASN A 355 -2.84 -16.29 -6.61
CA ASN A 355 -3.28 -15.80 -5.31
C ASN A 355 -4.76 -16.11 -5.02
N LEU A 356 -5.45 -16.83 -5.91
CA LEU A 356 -6.91 -17.08 -5.80
C LEU A 356 -7.68 -15.79 -5.56
N GLU A 357 -7.35 -14.76 -6.34
CA GLU A 357 -7.97 -13.45 -6.22
C GLU A 357 -9.37 -13.47 -6.82
N ALA A 358 -10.35 -12.95 -6.05
CA ALA A 358 -11.72 -12.86 -6.54
C ALA A 358 -11.91 -11.62 -7.42
N GLU A 359 -12.64 -11.80 -8.52
CA GLU A 359 -13.13 -10.71 -9.34
C GLU A 359 -14.06 -9.80 -8.56
N THR A 360 -14.19 -8.54 -9.00
CA THR A 360 -15.17 -7.58 -8.44
C THR A 360 -15.98 -6.93 -9.55
N ALA A 361 -17.25 -6.70 -9.26
CA ALA A 361 -18.14 -5.94 -10.16
C ALA A 361 -17.70 -4.48 -10.24
N GLY A 362 -17.94 -3.84 -11.38
CA GLY A 362 -17.79 -2.40 -11.51
C GLY A 362 -18.90 -1.66 -10.77
N TYR A 363 -18.60 -0.43 -10.36
CA TYR A 363 -19.56 0.43 -9.68
C TYR A 363 -19.36 1.90 -10.02
N SER A 364 -20.39 2.71 -9.78
CA SER A 364 -20.31 4.17 -9.86
C SER A 364 -20.96 4.78 -8.62
N LEU A 365 -20.27 5.76 -8.04
CA LEU A 365 -20.75 6.53 -6.89
C LEU A 365 -20.98 7.97 -7.31
N LEU A 366 -21.98 8.61 -6.73
CA LEU A 366 -22.24 10.03 -6.89
C LEU A 366 -21.98 10.74 -5.58
N ASN A 367 -21.11 11.75 -5.59
CA ASN A 367 -20.75 12.56 -4.44
C ASN A 367 -21.20 14.00 -4.66
N LEU A 368 -21.65 14.66 -3.62
CA LEU A 368 -22.02 16.07 -3.63
C LEU A 368 -21.31 16.78 -2.49
N SER A 369 -20.67 17.89 -2.79
CA SER A 369 -20.09 18.75 -1.76
C SER A 369 -20.36 20.21 -2.03
N SER A 370 -20.42 21.01 -0.97
CA SER A 370 -20.57 22.46 -1.05
C SER A 370 -19.84 23.12 0.10
N SER A 371 -19.31 24.31 -0.11
CA SER A 371 -18.79 25.16 0.93
C SER A 371 -19.23 26.60 0.78
N ILE A 372 -19.37 27.29 1.91
CA ILE A 372 -19.72 28.70 1.98
C ILE A 372 -18.74 29.44 2.89
N ARG A 373 -18.18 30.51 2.37
CA ARG A 373 -17.36 31.44 3.15
C ARG A 373 -18.26 32.45 3.83
N ALA A 374 -18.61 32.16 5.09
CA ALA A 374 -19.50 33.00 5.88
C ALA A 374 -18.85 34.36 6.32
N ARG A 375 -17.50 34.35 6.45
CA ARG A 375 -16.66 35.51 6.72
C ARG A 375 -15.30 35.34 6.05
N THR A 376 -14.50 36.39 6.00
CA THR A 376 -13.13 36.35 5.44
C THR A 376 -12.26 35.26 6.07
N ASN A 377 -12.53 34.94 7.33
CA ASN A 377 -11.77 33.96 8.11
C ASN A 377 -12.60 32.75 8.56
N LEU A 378 -13.84 32.54 8.06
CA LEU A 378 -14.69 31.44 8.47
C LEU A 378 -15.40 30.79 7.26
N GLU A 379 -15.16 29.50 7.07
CA GLU A 379 -15.77 28.69 6.04
C GLU A 379 -16.50 27.47 6.64
N PHE A 380 -17.69 27.18 6.14
CA PHE A 380 -18.44 25.96 6.42
C PHE A 380 -18.55 25.12 5.18
N GLY A 381 -18.39 23.81 5.32
CA GLY A 381 -18.58 22.84 4.25
C GLY A 381 -19.52 21.72 4.69
N ILE A 382 -20.25 21.20 3.73
CA ILE A 382 -21.05 19.98 3.87
C ILE A 382 -20.77 19.07 2.66
N GLY A 383 -20.77 17.77 2.90
CA GLY A 383 -20.61 16.81 1.81
C GLY A 383 -21.40 15.53 2.06
N ILE A 384 -21.76 14.89 0.97
CA ILE A 384 -22.46 13.61 0.94
C ILE A 384 -21.70 12.71 -0.03
N ASN A 385 -21.05 11.69 0.49
CA ASN A 385 -20.44 10.64 -0.31
C ASN A 385 -21.45 9.53 -0.53
N ASN A 386 -21.40 8.90 -1.71
CA ASN A 386 -22.33 7.87 -2.13
C ASN A 386 -23.81 8.33 -1.96
N LEU A 387 -24.15 9.43 -2.61
CA LEU A 387 -25.46 10.09 -2.51
C LEU A 387 -26.64 9.14 -2.77
N LEU A 388 -26.44 8.18 -3.67
CA LEU A 388 -27.47 7.21 -4.07
C LEU A 388 -27.52 5.96 -3.18
N ASP A 389 -26.69 5.89 -2.13
CA ASP A 389 -26.57 4.75 -1.20
C ASP A 389 -26.34 3.42 -1.91
N LYS A 390 -25.43 3.45 -2.90
CA LYS A 390 -25.08 2.29 -3.70
C LYS A 390 -24.29 1.29 -2.88
N ASP A 391 -24.72 0.02 -2.88
CA ASP A 391 -23.91 -1.10 -2.39
C ASP A 391 -22.80 -1.43 -3.39
N TYR A 392 -21.56 -1.57 -2.90
CA TYR A 392 -20.42 -1.88 -3.72
C TYR A 392 -19.30 -2.55 -2.92
N GLU A 393 -18.39 -3.20 -3.63
CA GLU A 393 -17.14 -3.74 -3.09
C GLU A 393 -15.96 -3.11 -3.85
N ASP A 394 -15.08 -2.42 -3.12
CA ASP A 394 -13.83 -1.95 -3.71
C ASP A 394 -12.88 -3.13 -3.90
N HIS A 395 -12.25 -3.22 -5.07
CA HIS A 395 -11.34 -4.34 -5.38
C HIS A 395 -10.16 -4.42 -4.42
N LEU A 396 -9.67 -3.30 -3.94
CA LEU A 396 -8.55 -3.21 -3.01
C LEU A 396 -8.98 -3.19 -1.53
N ALA A 397 -10.28 -3.31 -1.23
CA ALA A 397 -10.78 -3.40 0.13
C ALA A 397 -10.18 -4.61 0.88
N GLY A 398 -10.17 -4.51 2.20
CA GLY A 398 -9.79 -5.61 3.08
C GLY A 398 -10.85 -6.70 3.10
N TYR A 399 -10.48 -7.83 3.70
CA TYR A 399 -11.37 -8.97 3.95
C TYR A 399 -11.68 -9.09 5.44
N ASN A 400 -12.88 -9.55 5.76
CA ASN A 400 -13.24 -9.80 7.15
C ASN A 400 -12.41 -10.94 7.73
N ARG A 401 -11.70 -10.64 8.82
CA ARG A 401 -10.80 -11.58 9.52
C ARG A 401 -11.31 -11.94 10.93
N ALA A 402 -12.46 -11.41 11.30
CA ALA A 402 -13.08 -11.64 12.60
C ALA A 402 -14.43 -12.33 12.42
N MET A 403 -14.83 -13.14 13.39
CA MET A 403 -16.19 -13.70 13.40
C MET A 403 -17.19 -12.56 13.62
N ASN A 404 -18.03 -12.35 12.61
CA ASN A 404 -19.07 -11.34 12.58
C ASN A 404 -20.33 -12.01 12.01
N PRO A 405 -21.54 -11.80 12.61
CA PRO A 405 -22.78 -12.38 12.10
C PRO A 405 -23.21 -11.81 10.74
N ASP A 406 -22.79 -10.59 10.42
CA ASP A 406 -23.26 -9.86 9.23
C ASP A 406 -22.32 -10.02 8.03
N ILE A 407 -21.04 -10.31 8.26
CA ILE A 407 -20.03 -10.46 7.21
C ILE A 407 -19.26 -11.76 7.46
N ALA A 408 -19.33 -12.70 6.53
CA ALA A 408 -18.63 -13.97 6.66
C ALA A 408 -17.09 -13.80 6.74
N LEU A 409 -16.43 -14.76 7.41
CA LEU A 409 -14.96 -14.82 7.37
C LEU A 409 -14.48 -14.93 5.92
N ASP A 410 -13.39 -14.23 5.61
CA ASP A 410 -12.79 -14.16 4.28
C ASP A 410 -13.69 -13.55 3.20
N GLN A 411 -14.80 -12.94 3.57
CA GLN A 411 -15.58 -12.09 2.68
C GLN A 411 -14.93 -10.71 2.56
N ARG A 412 -14.92 -10.16 1.35
CA ARG A 412 -14.47 -8.78 1.10
C ARG A 412 -15.37 -7.81 1.87
N LEU A 413 -14.77 -6.79 2.48
CA LEU A 413 -15.53 -5.78 3.20
C LEU A 413 -16.32 -4.91 2.21
N PRO A 414 -17.61 -4.69 2.43
CA PRO A 414 -18.39 -3.80 1.60
C PRO A 414 -17.88 -2.36 1.72
N GLY A 415 -18.10 -1.58 0.68
CA GLY A 415 -17.84 -0.15 0.68
C GLY A 415 -18.77 0.58 1.66
N LEU A 416 -18.39 1.82 1.97
CA LEU A 416 -19.20 2.67 2.83
C LEU A 416 -20.51 3.06 2.12
N GLY A 417 -21.65 2.87 2.79
CA GLY A 417 -22.93 3.42 2.37
C GLY A 417 -22.92 4.95 2.34
N ARG A 418 -24.08 5.56 2.22
CA ARG A 418 -24.21 7.03 2.23
C ARG A 418 -23.58 7.62 3.48
N ASN A 419 -22.65 8.55 3.30
CA ASN A 419 -21.96 9.23 4.39
C ASN A 419 -22.13 10.75 4.27
N ILE A 420 -22.65 11.39 5.31
CA ILE A 420 -22.84 12.83 5.39
C ILE A 420 -21.83 13.39 6.38
N TYR A 421 -21.11 14.42 5.98
CA TYR A 421 -20.14 15.09 6.85
C TYR A 421 -20.23 16.61 6.77
N GLY A 422 -19.85 17.27 7.86
CA GLY A 422 -19.71 18.72 7.94
C GLY A 422 -18.27 19.12 8.28
N ARG A 423 -17.83 20.26 7.75
CA ARG A 423 -16.52 20.83 7.99
C ARG A 423 -16.66 22.30 8.36
N MET A 424 -15.88 22.75 9.34
CA MET A 424 -15.69 24.17 9.65
C MET A 424 -14.21 24.47 9.63
N MET A 425 -13.81 25.52 8.92
CA MET A 425 -12.44 26.03 8.89
C MET A 425 -12.43 27.46 9.38
N TRP A 426 -11.61 27.72 10.37
CA TRP A 426 -11.38 29.07 10.93
C TRP A 426 -9.92 29.44 10.75
N TYR A 427 -9.68 30.53 10.03
CA TYR A 427 -8.35 31.07 9.78
C TYR A 427 -8.07 32.16 10.82
N PHE A 428 -6.93 32.14 11.50
CA PHE A 428 -6.51 33.08 12.54
C PHE A 428 -5.58 34.14 11.96
#